data_578cab82a51d37658e6617c3d0ccbfa0
#
_entry.id   578cab82a51d37658e6617c3d0ccbfa0
#
_cell.length_a   1.000
_cell.length_b   1.000
_cell.length_c   1.000
_cell.angle_alpha   90.00
_cell.angle_beta   90.00
_cell.angle_gamma   90.00
#
_symmetry.space_group_name_H-M   'P 1'
#
loop_
_entity.id
_entity.type
_entity.pdbx_description
1 polymer ?
#
loop_
_entity_poly.entity_id
_entity_poly.type
_entity_poly.pdbx_seq_one_letter_code
_entity_poly.pdbx_strand_id
1 'polypeptide(L)'
;MNKIYILFLCLCYAVSAIMANTYKNDKEVTIPTDANIFGHVVDKATGEHLPGITIILKGTTIGSVTDDSGHYMLKNLPEGEFTIEVSFVGFKTVTKKVTTGKGKTQELNFELEEDLISLEGVVVSANRNETKRRLAPTLVKVLSPTVFEKTNSTTLAQGLVFQPGVRVENDCQNCGYSQVRINGMEGKYTQILIDSRPIFSALAGVYGLEQIPANMIERVEVIRGGGSALFGSSAIAGTINIITKEPIRNSGSFGHTISNLDGSGAYDNNTTLNLSWVSSDNKMGAYIYGQNRYRSAWDSNGDGFSELPKLKNQTIGFNGFYKTSAYSKLNIEYHHMEEYRRGGSGMKLPPHIAEDPELNGTGEAGLVEQLQHSINTGSLKFNLFTPNQKHNLSFYASGQHIHRDSYYSAYGRTTDFTGVMGAQYIYSFDKCLFMPADLTGGIEFCHDDLDDRATEKQKYREAALAEDPTATGQHLQELIEKYTPASLHQIINVWSAYAQNEWKNDKWSFLIGGRVDKNSIMDKAVFRNTASSKSAEHIAPRFSFYSIS
;
A
#
# COMPACT_ATOMS: atom_id res chain seq x y z
N MET A 1 -8.97 21.68 -14.58
CA MET A 1 -9.74 20.43 -14.73
C MET A 1 -9.88 19.96 -16.18
N ASN A 2 -10.33 20.76 -17.14
CA ASN A 2 -10.60 20.28 -18.51
C ASN A 2 -9.40 19.71 -19.30
N LYS A 3 -8.16 20.15 -19.06
CA LYS A 3 -6.98 19.66 -19.78
C LYS A 3 -6.53 18.26 -19.34
N ILE A 4 -6.74 17.90 -18.09
CA ILE A 4 -6.40 16.56 -17.53
C ILE A 4 -7.41 15.51 -18.01
N TYR A 5 -8.70 15.87 -18.10
CA TYR A 5 -9.72 15.00 -18.70
C TYR A 5 -9.44 14.69 -20.17
N ILE A 6 -8.99 15.69 -20.93
CA ILE A 6 -8.65 15.52 -22.35
C ILE A 6 -7.44 14.61 -22.50
N LEU A 7 -6.40 14.76 -21.66
CA LEU A 7 -5.22 13.91 -21.69
C LEU A 7 -5.57 12.45 -21.33
N PHE A 8 -6.43 12.25 -20.34
CA PHE A 8 -6.93 10.93 -19.95
C PHE A 8 -7.77 10.28 -21.05
N LEU A 9 -8.66 11.03 -21.69
CA LEU A 9 -9.43 10.56 -22.85
C LEU A 9 -8.55 10.25 -24.06
N CYS A 10 -7.52 11.06 -24.34
CA CYS A 10 -6.56 10.79 -25.39
C CYS A 10 -5.71 9.54 -25.09
N LEU A 11 -5.32 9.34 -23.83
CA LEU A 11 -4.61 8.13 -23.39
C LEU A 11 -5.48 6.89 -23.52
N CYS A 12 -6.74 6.97 -23.08
CA CYS A 12 -7.73 5.89 -23.26
C CYS A 12 -8.00 5.59 -24.73
N TYR A 13 -8.05 6.63 -25.59
CA TYR A 13 -8.25 6.45 -27.03
C TYR A 13 -7.00 5.88 -27.73
N ALA A 14 -5.80 6.31 -27.34
CA ALA A 14 -4.54 5.75 -27.83
C ALA A 14 -4.40 4.27 -27.41
N VAL A 15 -4.76 3.93 -26.18
CA VAL A 15 -4.80 2.54 -25.68
C VAL A 15 -5.82 1.72 -26.45
N SER A 16 -7.03 2.25 -26.70
CA SER A 16 -8.05 1.59 -27.50
C SER A 16 -7.59 1.36 -28.95
N ALA A 17 -6.86 2.32 -29.54
CA ALA A 17 -6.32 2.20 -30.89
C ALA A 17 -5.15 1.19 -30.97
N ILE A 18 -4.29 1.15 -29.96
CA ILE A 18 -3.24 0.13 -29.83
C ILE A 18 -3.87 -1.24 -29.63
N MET A 19 -4.88 -1.35 -28.75
CA MET A 19 -5.67 -2.57 -28.55
C MET A 19 -6.33 -3.04 -29.85
N ALA A 20 -7.00 -2.15 -30.57
CA ALA A 20 -7.67 -2.47 -31.84
C ALA A 20 -6.69 -2.94 -32.93
N ASN A 21 -5.47 -2.40 -32.96
CA ASN A 21 -4.44 -2.80 -33.92
C ASN A 21 -3.76 -4.13 -33.54
N THR A 22 -3.56 -4.39 -32.26
CA THR A 22 -3.05 -5.68 -31.75
C THR A 22 -4.10 -6.78 -31.93
N TYR A 23 -5.38 -6.46 -31.74
CA TYR A 23 -6.51 -7.39 -31.95
C TYR A 23 -6.81 -7.67 -33.44
N LYS A 24 -6.44 -6.78 -34.36
CA LYS A 24 -6.66 -7.00 -35.80
C LYS A 24 -5.76 -8.07 -36.41
N ASN A 25 -4.63 -8.36 -35.78
CA ASN A 25 -3.70 -9.39 -36.27
C ASN A 25 -3.92 -10.77 -35.65
N ASP A 26 -4.65 -10.88 -34.53
CA ASP A 26 -5.00 -12.15 -33.90
C ASP A 26 -6.52 -12.36 -34.00
N LYS A 27 -6.99 -12.84 -35.14
CA LYS A 27 -8.29 -13.47 -35.26
C LYS A 27 -8.24 -14.86 -34.59
N GLU A 28 -8.18 -14.89 -33.27
CA GLU A 28 -8.65 -16.02 -32.49
C GLU A 28 -9.47 -15.50 -31.32
N VAL A 29 -10.78 -15.53 -31.50
CA VAL A 29 -11.73 -15.62 -30.39
C VAL A 29 -11.21 -16.75 -29.52
N THR A 30 -10.83 -16.47 -28.28
CA THR A 30 -10.44 -17.49 -27.30
C THR A 30 -11.68 -18.32 -27.00
N ILE A 31 -11.94 -19.32 -27.85
CA ILE A 31 -12.83 -20.43 -27.53
C ILE A 31 -12.21 -21.08 -26.29
N PRO A 32 -12.98 -21.38 -25.23
CA PRO A 32 -12.47 -22.12 -24.10
C PRO A 32 -11.73 -23.34 -24.62
N THR A 33 -10.42 -23.43 -24.33
CA THR A 33 -9.59 -24.49 -24.90
C THR A 33 -9.83 -25.83 -24.23
N ASP A 34 -10.56 -25.84 -23.09
CA ASP A 34 -10.69 -26.96 -22.17
C ASP A 34 -9.36 -27.61 -21.78
N ALA A 35 -8.27 -26.89 -22.01
CA ALA A 35 -6.95 -27.29 -21.56
C ALA A 35 -6.83 -27.02 -20.06
N ASN A 36 -6.53 -28.04 -19.28
CA ASN A 36 -6.44 -27.91 -17.83
C ASN A 36 -5.16 -28.56 -17.31
N ILE A 37 -4.66 -28.06 -16.18
CA ILE A 37 -3.59 -28.69 -15.41
C ILE A 37 -4.05 -28.79 -13.97
N PHE A 38 -3.95 -29.97 -13.39
CA PHE A 38 -4.25 -30.22 -11.99
C PHE A 38 -3.08 -30.98 -11.35
N GLY A 39 -3.04 -31.02 -10.04
CA GLY A 39 -2.04 -31.76 -9.29
C GLY A 39 -2.04 -31.38 -7.81
N HIS A 40 -0.99 -31.77 -7.14
CA HIS A 40 -0.77 -31.45 -5.74
C HIS A 40 0.63 -30.88 -5.50
N VAL A 41 0.78 -30.19 -4.39
CA VAL A 41 2.04 -29.65 -3.91
C VAL A 41 2.34 -30.25 -2.55
N VAL A 42 3.53 -30.82 -2.39
CA VAL A 42 3.97 -31.44 -1.14
C VAL A 42 5.27 -30.84 -0.65
N ASP A 43 5.50 -30.92 0.65
CA ASP A 43 6.82 -30.69 1.24
C ASP A 43 7.75 -31.84 0.86
N LYS A 44 8.91 -31.50 0.30
CA LYS A 44 9.89 -32.48 -0.16
C LYS A 44 10.51 -33.31 0.98
N ALA A 45 10.59 -32.75 2.17
CA ALA A 45 11.22 -33.41 3.31
C ALA A 45 10.23 -34.33 4.05
N THR A 46 8.98 -33.88 4.21
CA THR A 46 7.97 -34.61 4.99
C THR A 46 7.00 -35.41 4.14
N GLY A 47 6.83 -35.04 2.86
CA GLY A 47 5.79 -35.58 1.98
C GLY A 47 4.39 -35.05 2.29
N GLU A 48 4.24 -34.14 3.25
CA GLU A 48 2.96 -33.58 3.62
C GLU A 48 2.45 -32.65 2.51
N HIS A 49 1.14 -32.66 2.27
CA HIS A 49 0.48 -31.80 1.33
C HIS A 49 0.47 -30.36 1.85
N LEU A 50 0.84 -29.40 1.00
CA LEU A 50 0.98 -28.00 1.36
C LEU A 50 -0.24 -27.19 0.90
N PRO A 51 -1.10 -26.70 1.80
CA PRO A 51 -2.20 -25.81 1.48
C PRO A 51 -1.71 -24.37 1.27
N GLY A 52 -2.47 -23.59 0.47
CA GLY A 52 -2.22 -22.16 0.30
C GLY A 52 -1.05 -21.81 -0.63
N ILE A 53 -0.46 -22.78 -1.33
CA ILE A 53 0.64 -22.58 -2.26
C ILE A 53 0.15 -21.88 -3.52
N THR A 54 0.81 -20.83 -3.95
CA THR A 54 0.48 -20.09 -5.18
C THR A 54 1.08 -20.76 -6.41
N ILE A 55 0.27 -21.01 -7.42
CA ILE A 55 0.64 -21.57 -8.72
C ILE A 55 0.27 -20.57 -9.82
N ILE A 56 1.24 -20.14 -10.63
CA ILE A 56 1.05 -19.11 -11.65
C ILE A 56 1.54 -19.64 -13.01
N LEU A 57 0.75 -19.42 -14.05
CA LEU A 57 1.20 -19.56 -15.44
C LEU A 57 1.87 -18.25 -15.86
N LYS A 58 3.22 -18.23 -15.93
CA LYS A 58 4.00 -17.00 -16.21
C LYS A 58 3.57 -16.30 -17.50
N GLY A 59 3.58 -14.96 -17.48
CA GLY A 59 3.18 -14.15 -18.62
C GLY A 59 1.68 -14.14 -18.91
N THR A 60 0.88 -14.62 -17.96
CA THR A 60 -0.58 -14.61 -18.03
C THR A 60 -1.19 -14.14 -16.72
N THR A 61 -2.48 -13.93 -16.71
CA THR A 61 -3.25 -13.66 -15.48
C THR A 61 -3.76 -14.95 -14.81
N ILE A 62 -3.40 -16.13 -15.35
CA ILE A 62 -3.91 -17.42 -14.88
C ILE A 62 -3.06 -17.90 -13.71
N GLY A 63 -3.73 -18.18 -12.60
CA GLY A 63 -3.12 -18.76 -11.42
C GLY A 63 -4.17 -19.45 -10.57
N SER A 64 -3.72 -20.25 -9.63
CA SER A 64 -4.52 -20.96 -8.64
C SER A 64 -3.73 -21.04 -7.33
N VAL A 65 -4.39 -21.54 -6.30
CA VAL A 65 -3.76 -21.82 -5.00
C VAL A 65 -4.18 -23.21 -4.59
N THR A 66 -3.29 -23.94 -3.92
CA THR A 66 -3.66 -25.26 -3.38
C THR A 66 -4.74 -25.10 -2.30
N ASP A 67 -5.71 -26.00 -2.34
CA ASP A 67 -6.75 -26.13 -1.31
C ASP A 67 -6.18 -26.68 0.02
N ASP A 68 -7.05 -26.91 1.00
CA ASP A 68 -6.65 -27.42 2.32
C ASP A 68 -6.04 -28.83 2.28
N SER A 69 -6.26 -29.56 1.18
CA SER A 69 -5.65 -30.88 0.91
C SER A 69 -4.42 -30.81 0.01
N GLY A 70 -3.91 -29.59 -0.28
CA GLY A 70 -2.72 -29.36 -1.09
C GLY A 70 -2.91 -29.55 -2.59
N HIS A 71 -4.15 -29.68 -3.08
CA HIS A 71 -4.44 -29.84 -4.50
C HIS A 71 -4.75 -28.53 -5.19
N TYR A 72 -4.46 -28.44 -6.49
CA TYR A 72 -4.72 -27.27 -7.32
C TYR A 72 -5.29 -27.65 -8.69
N MET A 73 -5.93 -26.66 -9.35
CA MET A 73 -6.38 -26.78 -10.72
C MET A 73 -6.28 -25.44 -11.46
N LEU A 74 -5.58 -25.45 -12.60
CA LEU A 74 -5.56 -24.37 -13.58
C LEU A 74 -6.50 -24.76 -14.74
N LYS A 75 -7.46 -23.89 -15.06
CA LYS A 75 -8.53 -24.18 -16.05
C LYS A 75 -8.43 -23.26 -17.25
N ASN A 76 -8.89 -23.74 -18.42
CA ASN A 76 -9.01 -22.96 -19.65
C ASN A 76 -7.70 -22.30 -20.06
N LEU A 77 -6.60 -23.04 -20.04
CA LEU A 77 -5.28 -22.56 -20.38
C LEU A 77 -5.18 -22.24 -21.88
N PRO A 78 -4.51 -21.16 -22.27
CA PRO A 78 -4.19 -20.91 -23.67
C PRO A 78 -3.27 -22.00 -24.23
N GLU A 79 -3.33 -22.25 -25.54
CA GLU A 79 -2.46 -23.22 -26.20
C GLU A 79 -1.04 -22.65 -26.35
N GLY A 80 -0.03 -23.48 -26.14
CA GLY A 80 1.38 -23.08 -26.30
C GLY A 80 2.32 -23.65 -25.23
N GLU A 81 3.54 -23.15 -25.25
CA GLU A 81 4.55 -23.46 -24.23
C GLU A 81 4.56 -22.38 -23.16
N PHE A 82 4.41 -22.79 -21.92
CA PHE A 82 4.40 -21.91 -20.75
C PHE A 82 5.33 -22.43 -19.66
N THR A 83 5.66 -21.51 -18.76
CA THR A 83 6.34 -21.85 -17.51
C THR A 83 5.34 -21.72 -16.36
N ILE A 84 5.13 -22.80 -15.62
CA ILE A 84 4.40 -22.76 -14.36
C ILE A 84 5.41 -22.44 -13.26
N GLU A 85 5.09 -21.47 -12.44
CA GLU A 85 5.82 -21.13 -11.24
C GLU A 85 4.98 -21.44 -10.01
N VAL A 86 5.60 -22.12 -9.04
CA VAL A 86 4.99 -22.47 -7.75
C VAL A 86 5.81 -21.81 -6.67
N SER A 87 5.19 -21.00 -5.84
CA SER A 87 5.86 -20.19 -4.83
C SER A 87 5.05 -20.08 -3.55
N PHE A 88 5.75 -20.03 -2.43
CA PHE A 88 5.18 -19.75 -1.11
C PHE A 88 6.25 -19.16 -0.19
N VAL A 89 5.84 -18.33 0.76
CA VAL A 89 6.75 -17.75 1.74
C VAL A 89 7.30 -18.86 2.66
N GLY A 90 8.62 -18.98 2.71
CA GLY A 90 9.29 -20.03 3.48
C GLY A 90 9.68 -21.27 2.66
N PHE A 91 9.39 -21.30 1.36
CA PHE A 91 9.77 -22.39 0.46
C PHE A 91 10.51 -21.86 -0.78
N LYS A 92 11.37 -22.71 -1.35
CA LYS A 92 12.04 -22.42 -2.63
C LYS A 92 11.03 -22.41 -3.76
N THR A 93 11.08 -21.39 -4.60
CA THR A 93 10.25 -21.29 -5.80
C THR A 93 10.65 -22.36 -6.81
N VAL A 94 9.69 -23.13 -7.29
CA VAL A 94 9.88 -24.17 -8.32
C VAL A 94 9.24 -23.74 -9.62
N THR A 95 9.94 -23.95 -10.75
CA THR A 95 9.43 -23.67 -12.08
C THR A 95 9.50 -24.91 -12.96
N LYS A 96 8.43 -25.19 -13.73
CA LYS A 96 8.40 -26.26 -14.73
C LYS A 96 7.85 -25.75 -16.06
N LYS A 97 8.49 -26.12 -17.17
CA LYS A 97 7.93 -25.88 -18.51
C LYS A 97 6.84 -26.89 -18.82
N VAL A 98 5.77 -26.44 -19.45
CA VAL A 98 4.62 -27.25 -19.82
C VAL A 98 4.11 -26.82 -21.20
N THR A 99 3.65 -27.79 -21.98
CA THR A 99 2.98 -27.54 -23.27
C THR A 99 1.50 -27.83 -23.08
N THR A 100 0.67 -26.82 -23.31
CA THR A 100 -0.78 -26.90 -23.24
C THR A 100 -1.39 -27.07 -24.64
N GLY A 101 -2.46 -27.82 -24.76
CA GLY A 101 -3.17 -28.02 -26.02
C GLY A 101 -4.65 -28.22 -25.79
N LYS A 102 -5.47 -27.88 -26.79
CA LYS A 102 -6.94 -27.92 -26.76
C LYS A 102 -7.46 -29.27 -26.28
N GLY A 103 -8.37 -29.25 -25.30
CA GLY A 103 -9.02 -30.45 -24.76
C GLY A 103 -8.09 -31.36 -23.96
N LYS A 104 -6.85 -30.97 -23.66
CA LYS A 104 -5.91 -31.76 -22.89
C LYS A 104 -5.95 -31.38 -21.42
N THR A 105 -6.18 -32.37 -20.56
CA THR A 105 -6.01 -32.24 -19.12
C THR A 105 -4.78 -33.03 -18.71
N GLN A 106 -3.84 -32.37 -17.98
CA GLN A 106 -2.56 -32.94 -17.56
C GLN A 106 -2.44 -32.89 -16.04
N GLU A 107 -1.85 -33.93 -15.46
CA GLU A 107 -1.44 -33.91 -14.06
C GLU A 107 0.01 -33.41 -13.94
N LEU A 108 0.26 -32.49 -13.01
CA LEU A 108 1.57 -31.93 -12.75
C LEU A 108 1.75 -31.67 -11.26
N ASN A 109 2.55 -32.49 -10.62
CA ASN A 109 2.82 -32.40 -9.18
C ASN A 109 4.13 -31.65 -8.90
N PHE A 110 4.20 -31.01 -7.73
CA PHE A 110 5.35 -30.24 -7.29
C PHE A 110 5.77 -30.65 -5.89
N GLU A 111 7.07 -30.66 -5.68
CA GLU A 111 7.70 -30.82 -4.38
C GLU A 111 8.41 -29.52 -4.04
N LEU A 112 8.07 -28.93 -2.90
CA LEU A 112 8.73 -27.72 -2.40
C LEU A 112 9.71 -28.09 -1.28
N GLU A 113 10.85 -27.46 -1.30
CA GLU A 113 11.87 -27.55 -0.26
C GLU A 113 11.78 -26.31 0.62
N GLU A 114 11.77 -26.49 1.95
CA GLU A 114 11.79 -25.35 2.86
C GLU A 114 13.02 -24.48 2.63
N ASP A 115 12.81 -23.17 2.63
CA ASP A 115 13.85 -22.16 2.60
C ASP A 115 13.83 -21.39 3.92
N LEU A 116 14.50 -21.93 4.92
CA LEU A 116 14.61 -21.32 6.25
C LEU A 116 15.31 -19.95 6.23
N ILE A 117 16.07 -19.65 5.18
CA ILE A 117 16.73 -18.36 4.99
C ILE A 117 15.86 -17.42 4.15
N SER A 118 14.75 -17.93 3.56
CA SER A 118 13.75 -17.17 2.79
C SER A 118 14.34 -16.33 1.64
N LEU A 119 15.37 -16.85 0.94
CA LEU A 119 16.06 -16.14 -0.15
C LEU A 119 15.37 -16.29 -1.51
N GLU A 120 14.50 -17.30 -1.69
CA GLU A 120 13.90 -17.62 -3.00
C GLU A 120 12.48 -17.09 -3.22
N GLY A 121 11.86 -16.39 -2.26
CA GLY A 121 10.56 -15.74 -2.43
C GLY A 121 10.59 -14.68 -3.53
N VAL A 122 9.42 -14.40 -4.13
CA VAL A 122 9.25 -13.34 -5.14
C VAL A 122 9.04 -12.00 -4.45
N VAL A 123 9.71 -10.96 -4.94
CA VAL A 123 9.57 -9.58 -4.50
C VAL A 123 9.31 -8.66 -5.69
N VAL A 124 8.59 -7.57 -5.47
CA VAL A 124 8.25 -6.56 -6.49
C VAL A 124 8.97 -5.24 -6.26
N SER A 125 9.38 -4.96 -5.02
CA SER A 125 9.91 -3.66 -4.64
C SER A 125 11.29 -3.36 -5.20
N ALA A 126 12.07 -4.38 -5.56
CA ALA A 126 13.44 -4.19 -6.03
C ALA A 126 13.53 -3.43 -7.36
N ASN A 127 12.60 -3.69 -8.28
CA ASN A 127 12.63 -3.16 -9.65
C ASN A 127 11.25 -2.87 -10.24
N ARG A 128 10.19 -2.80 -9.40
CA ARG A 128 8.77 -2.69 -9.80
C ARG A 128 8.29 -3.84 -10.70
N ASN A 129 8.99 -4.98 -10.68
CA ASN A 129 8.66 -6.20 -11.40
C ASN A 129 8.82 -7.40 -10.47
N GLU A 130 8.04 -8.45 -10.69
CA GLU A 130 8.20 -9.70 -9.96
C GLU A 130 9.57 -10.30 -10.22
N THR A 131 10.36 -10.44 -9.18
CA THR A 131 11.74 -10.94 -9.24
C THR A 131 11.99 -11.87 -8.07
N LYS A 132 12.68 -12.99 -8.32
CA LYS A 132 13.15 -13.84 -7.22
C LYS A 132 14.01 -13.01 -6.29
N ARG A 133 13.72 -13.04 -4.99
CA ARG A 133 14.40 -12.23 -3.98
C ARG A 133 15.93 -12.38 -4.04
N ARG A 134 16.42 -13.60 -4.31
CA ARG A 134 17.83 -13.91 -4.48
C ARG A 134 18.48 -13.16 -5.66
N LEU A 135 17.70 -12.93 -6.74
CA LEU A 135 18.15 -12.24 -7.95
C LEU A 135 17.83 -10.73 -7.93
N ALA A 136 17.18 -10.25 -6.88
CA ALA A 136 16.81 -8.85 -6.77
C ALA A 136 18.08 -7.97 -6.72
N PRO A 137 18.15 -6.88 -7.51
CA PRO A 137 19.32 -6.02 -7.59
C PRO A 137 19.60 -5.23 -6.31
N THR A 138 18.72 -5.34 -5.33
CA THR A 138 18.85 -4.75 -4.00
C THR A 138 18.37 -5.73 -2.95
N LEU A 139 18.95 -5.67 -1.75
CA LEU A 139 18.54 -6.53 -0.64
C LEU A 139 17.13 -6.17 -0.17
N VAL A 140 16.16 -7.03 -0.46
CA VAL A 140 14.77 -6.91 0.03
C VAL A 140 14.56 -7.85 1.21
N LYS A 141 14.11 -7.29 2.32
CA LYS A 141 13.62 -8.07 3.47
C LYS A 141 12.11 -8.18 3.39
N VAL A 142 11.59 -9.37 3.70
CA VAL A 142 10.15 -9.65 3.64
C VAL A 142 9.65 -10.01 5.03
N LEU A 143 8.62 -9.30 5.50
CA LEU A 143 7.79 -9.71 6.62
C LEU A 143 6.60 -10.50 6.09
N SER A 144 6.47 -11.74 6.53
CA SER A 144 5.33 -12.58 6.19
C SER A 144 4.12 -12.32 7.12
N PRO A 145 2.90 -12.72 6.72
CA PRO A 145 1.71 -12.69 7.58
C PRO A 145 1.93 -13.43 8.91
N THR A 146 2.68 -14.51 8.87
CA THR A 146 3.01 -15.33 10.04
C THR A 146 3.71 -14.53 11.16
N VAL A 147 4.51 -13.50 10.81
CA VAL A 147 5.11 -12.62 11.81
C VAL A 147 4.02 -11.87 12.57
N PHE A 148 3.06 -11.26 11.85
CA PHE A 148 1.95 -10.53 12.46
C PHE A 148 1.08 -11.42 13.35
N GLU A 149 0.81 -12.65 12.90
CA GLU A 149 0.03 -13.65 13.65
C GLU A 149 0.74 -14.10 14.92
N LYS A 150 2.02 -14.54 14.81
CA LYS A 150 2.80 -15.04 15.95
C LYS A 150 3.13 -13.97 16.98
N THR A 151 3.24 -12.71 16.57
CA THR A 151 3.51 -11.57 17.45
C THR A 151 2.24 -10.86 17.91
N ASN A 152 1.08 -11.33 17.46
CA ASN A 152 -0.22 -10.72 17.70
C ASN A 152 -0.26 -9.22 17.32
N SER A 153 0.46 -8.86 16.26
CA SER A 153 0.52 -7.49 15.75
C SER A 153 -0.76 -7.14 15.00
N THR A 154 -1.43 -6.09 15.42
CA THR A 154 -2.71 -5.65 14.82
C THR A 154 -2.54 -4.59 13.74
N THR A 155 -1.36 -3.97 13.68
CA THR A 155 -1.02 -2.90 12.72
C THR A 155 0.34 -3.13 12.06
N LEU A 156 0.58 -2.43 10.95
CA LEU A 156 1.88 -2.43 10.27
C LEU A 156 3.01 -2.01 11.21
N ALA A 157 2.83 -0.92 11.97
CA ALA A 157 3.84 -0.39 12.89
C ALA A 157 4.32 -1.46 13.89
N GLN A 158 3.39 -2.21 14.48
CA GLN A 158 3.72 -3.28 15.43
C GLN A 158 4.52 -4.42 14.78
N GLY A 159 4.16 -4.83 13.56
CA GLY A 159 4.90 -5.86 12.83
C GLY A 159 6.31 -5.41 12.43
N LEU A 160 6.50 -4.14 12.07
CA LEU A 160 7.80 -3.60 11.66
C LEU A 160 8.84 -3.58 12.79
N VAL A 161 8.44 -3.60 14.06
CA VAL A 161 9.36 -3.72 15.22
C VAL A 161 10.22 -4.98 15.13
N PHE A 162 9.69 -6.05 14.54
CA PHE A 162 10.40 -7.33 14.37
C PHE A 162 11.29 -7.38 13.13
N GLN A 163 11.40 -6.26 12.38
CA GLN A 163 12.22 -6.21 11.17
C GLN A 163 13.62 -5.67 11.48
N PRO A 164 14.70 -6.50 11.38
CA PRO A 164 16.07 -6.03 11.63
C PRO A 164 16.47 -4.85 10.74
N GLY A 165 17.02 -3.79 11.36
CA GLY A 165 17.45 -2.55 10.68
C GLY A 165 16.33 -1.54 10.43
N VAL A 166 15.14 -1.82 10.94
CA VAL A 166 14.01 -0.91 11.05
C VAL A 166 13.76 -0.65 12.53
N ARG A 167 13.57 0.60 12.89
CA ARG A 167 13.19 1.00 14.23
C ARG A 167 11.89 1.79 14.16
N VAL A 168 10.90 1.36 14.90
CA VAL A 168 9.65 2.10 15.11
C VAL A 168 9.81 2.86 16.43
N GLU A 169 9.76 4.17 16.36
CA GLU A 169 9.85 5.08 17.52
C GLU A 169 8.50 5.73 17.76
N ASN A 170 8.11 5.79 19.01
CA ASN A 170 6.95 6.55 19.44
C ASN A 170 7.43 7.94 19.87
N ASP A 171 7.27 8.93 18.99
CA ASP A 171 7.82 10.27 19.18
C ASP A 171 6.88 11.17 19.99
N CYS A 172 5.64 10.77 20.16
CA CYS A 172 4.66 11.51 20.95
C CYS A 172 3.78 10.54 21.74
N GLN A 173 3.91 10.58 23.06
CA GLN A 173 3.08 9.74 23.95
C GLN A 173 1.61 10.17 23.91
N ASN A 174 1.35 11.47 23.90
CA ASN A 174 0.01 12.02 23.92
C ASN A 174 -0.85 11.66 22.72
N CYS A 175 -0.30 11.83 21.51
CA CYS A 175 -1.04 11.54 20.28
C CYS A 175 -0.79 10.12 19.76
N GLY A 176 0.19 9.40 20.33
CA GLY A 176 0.59 8.07 19.85
C GLY A 176 1.22 8.11 18.46
N TYR A 177 1.95 9.18 18.14
CA TYR A 177 2.66 9.29 16.87
C TYR A 177 3.86 8.37 16.83
N SER A 178 3.88 7.48 15.85
CA SER A 178 4.99 6.56 15.60
C SER A 178 5.63 6.83 14.24
N GLN A 179 6.94 6.93 14.20
CA GLN A 179 7.70 6.99 12.95
C GLN A 179 8.60 5.77 12.76
N VAL A 180 8.86 5.45 11.50
CA VAL A 180 9.80 4.40 11.14
C VAL A 180 11.13 5.00 10.72
N ARG A 181 12.21 4.58 11.39
CA ARG A 181 13.58 4.89 11.03
C ARG A 181 14.24 3.70 10.35
N ILE A 182 14.82 3.93 9.19
CA ILE A 182 15.67 2.95 8.49
C ILE A 182 17.11 3.45 8.55
N ASN A 183 18.03 2.62 9.03
CA ASN A 183 19.44 2.96 9.18
C ASN A 183 19.68 4.25 10.02
N GLY A 184 18.80 4.54 10.98
CA GLY A 184 18.87 5.71 11.84
C GLY A 184 18.35 7.02 11.23
N MET A 185 17.95 7.03 9.95
CA MET A 185 17.37 8.21 9.30
C MET A 185 15.90 8.37 9.67
N GLU A 186 15.44 9.63 9.78
CA GLU A 186 14.06 9.98 10.13
C GLU A 186 13.03 9.45 9.12
N GLY A 187 11.80 9.24 9.58
CA GLY A 187 10.70 8.68 8.80
C GLY A 187 10.40 9.40 7.48
N LYS A 188 10.62 10.73 7.42
CA LYS A 188 10.44 11.53 6.19
C LYS A 188 11.35 11.12 5.03
N TYR A 189 12.43 10.37 5.29
CA TYR A 189 13.34 9.82 4.28
C TYR A 189 13.00 8.38 3.89
N THR A 190 11.93 7.82 4.46
CA THR A 190 11.43 6.48 4.15
C THR A 190 10.17 6.58 3.31
N GLN A 191 10.21 6.03 2.10
CA GLN A 191 9.03 5.98 1.24
C GLN A 191 8.14 4.79 1.61
N ILE A 192 6.89 5.06 1.93
CA ILE A 192 5.87 4.03 2.17
C ILE A 192 5.03 3.88 0.91
N LEU A 193 4.81 2.64 0.50
CA LEU A 193 4.05 2.27 -0.69
C LEU A 193 2.97 1.26 -0.32
N ILE A 194 1.85 1.31 -1.03
CA ILE A 194 0.87 0.22 -1.10
C ILE A 194 0.86 -0.29 -2.54
N ASP A 195 1.14 -1.59 -2.73
CA ASP A 195 1.25 -2.24 -4.03
C ASP A 195 2.14 -1.47 -5.03
N SER A 196 3.32 -1.04 -4.52
CA SER A 196 4.34 -0.28 -5.26
C SER A 196 3.93 1.14 -5.67
N ARG A 197 2.89 1.71 -5.06
CA ARG A 197 2.39 3.06 -5.34
C ARG A 197 2.57 3.97 -4.12
N PRO A 198 3.11 5.17 -4.31
CA PRO A 198 3.21 6.16 -3.24
C PRO A 198 1.82 6.80 -3.00
N ILE A 199 1.01 6.20 -2.13
CA ILE A 199 -0.34 6.68 -1.82
C ILE A 199 -0.34 7.57 -0.57
N PHE A 200 0.77 7.59 0.17
CA PHE A 200 0.86 8.35 1.40
C PHE A 200 1.23 9.80 1.13
N SER A 201 0.29 10.69 1.43
CA SER A 201 0.54 12.12 1.55
C SER A 201 1.49 12.44 2.72
N ALA A 202 1.98 13.66 2.78
CA ALA A 202 2.72 14.14 3.93
C ALA A 202 1.90 14.01 5.24
N LEU A 203 0.58 14.21 5.18
CA LEU A 203 -0.32 14.08 6.31
C LEU A 203 -0.51 12.62 6.76
N ALA A 204 -0.71 11.70 5.81
CA ALA A 204 -0.83 10.27 6.11
C ALA A 204 0.49 9.67 6.60
N GLY A 205 1.63 10.19 6.15
CA GLY A 205 2.95 9.76 6.57
C GLY A 205 3.20 9.90 8.08
N VAL A 206 2.49 10.82 8.74
CA VAL A 206 2.61 11.04 10.19
C VAL A 206 1.99 9.90 11.00
N TYR A 207 0.76 9.46 10.67
CA TYR A 207 0.05 8.44 11.45
C TYR A 207 -0.21 7.13 10.68
N GLY A 208 0.03 7.12 9.38
CA GLY A 208 -0.39 6.06 8.46
C GLY A 208 0.08 4.64 8.80
N LEU A 209 1.21 4.51 9.46
CA LEU A 209 1.76 3.20 9.82
C LEU A 209 0.92 2.44 10.86
N GLU A 210 0.32 3.15 11.81
CA GLU A 210 -0.57 2.54 12.78
C GLU A 210 -1.99 2.35 12.25
N GLN A 211 -2.29 3.03 11.16
CA GLN A 211 -3.60 3.00 10.51
C GLN A 211 -3.77 1.82 9.56
N ILE A 212 -2.68 1.20 9.11
CA ILE A 212 -2.73 0.04 8.22
C ILE A 212 -2.98 -1.22 9.04
N PRO A 213 -4.15 -1.87 8.89
CA PRO A 213 -4.49 -3.06 9.63
C PRO A 213 -3.73 -4.27 9.11
N ALA A 214 -3.22 -5.10 10.03
CA ALA A 214 -2.44 -6.29 9.67
C ALA A 214 -3.20 -7.29 8.79
N ASN A 215 -4.52 -7.36 8.93
CA ASN A 215 -5.35 -8.31 8.19
C ASN A 215 -5.49 -8.01 6.68
N MET A 216 -5.17 -6.78 6.22
CA MET A 216 -5.10 -6.48 4.78
C MET A 216 -3.76 -6.85 4.15
N ILE A 217 -2.74 -7.13 4.97
CA ILE A 217 -1.36 -7.31 4.52
C ILE A 217 -1.11 -8.75 4.08
N GLU A 218 -0.65 -8.94 2.84
CA GLU A 218 -0.12 -10.22 2.35
C GLU A 218 1.33 -10.37 2.77
N ARG A 219 2.14 -9.34 2.58
CA ARG A 219 3.52 -9.25 3.05
C ARG A 219 4.01 -7.80 3.03
N VAL A 220 5.07 -7.54 3.76
CA VAL A 220 5.75 -6.24 3.72
C VAL A 220 7.16 -6.43 3.20
N GLU A 221 7.50 -5.69 2.14
CA GLU A 221 8.83 -5.70 1.54
C GLU A 221 9.58 -4.45 1.96
N VAL A 222 10.72 -4.63 2.61
CA VAL A 222 11.57 -3.54 3.10
C VAL A 222 12.88 -3.52 2.34
N ILE A 223 13.11 -2.42 1.61
CA ILE A 223 14.40 -2.11 0.98
C ILE A 223 15.12 -1.10 1.86
N ARG A 224 16.38 -1.37 2.16
CA ARG A 224 17.25 -0.44 2.87
C ARG A 224 18.22 0.21 1.90
N GLY A 225 18.38 1.53 2.00
CA GLY A 225 19.20 2.31 1.08
C GLY A 225 18.38 2.94 -0.05
N GLY A 226 19.05 3.66 -0.94
CA GLY A 226 18.40 4.51 -1.93
C GLY A 226 17.49 3.78 -2.90
N GLY A 227 16.18 4.07 -2.83
CA GLY A 227 15.14 3.67 -3.78
C GLY A 227 14.69 4.79 -4.72
N SER A 228 15.32 5.96 -4.62
CA SER A 228 14.86 7.22 -5.24
C SER A 228 14.67 7.14 -6.75
N ALA A 229 15.50 6.38 -7.45
CA ALA A 229 15.40 6.22 -8.91
C ALA A 229 14.13 5.49 -9.36
N LEU A 230 13.45 4.76 -8.47
CA LEU A 230 12.17 4.11 -8.79
C LEU A 230 10.99 4.79 -8.12
N PHE A 231 11.16 5.18 -6.84
CA PHE A 231 10.05 5.54 -5.96
C PHE A 231 10.00 7.02 -5.61
N GLY A 232 10.95 7.83 -6.14
CA GLY A 232 10.98 9.28 -5.95
C GLY A 232 11.87 9.73 -4.80
N SER A 233 11.90 11.04 -4.59
CA SER A 233 12.86 11.74 -3.71
C SER A 233 12.73 11.37 -2.23
N SER A 234 11.60 10.86 -1.78
CA SER A 234 11.40 10.45 -0.37
C SER A 234 12.06 9.11 -0.03
N ALA A 235 12.47 8.30 -1.03
CA ALA A 235 13.09 6.99 -0.83
C ALA A 235 14.61 7.07 -0.63
N ILE A 236 15.09 7.87 0.32
CA ILE A 236 16.51 8.07 0.61
C ILE A 236 17.03 7.02 1.60
N ALA A 237 16.35 6.85 2.73
CA ALA A 237 16.69 5.89 3.76
C ALA A 237 16.32 4.45 3.33
N GLY A 238 15.19 4.34 2.65
CA GLY A 238 14.66 3.08 2.16
C GLY A 238 13.21 3.19 1.71
N THR A 239 12.66 2.02 1.40
CA THR A 239 11.26 1.88 0.97
C THR A 239 10.60 0.75 1.75
N ILE A 240 9.39 0.99 2.22
CA ILE A 240 8.50 -0.01 2.82
C ILE A 240 7.32 -0.17 1.88
N ASN A 241 7.21 -1.32 1.24
CA ASN A 241 6.13 -1.62 0.31
C ASN A 241 5.20 -2.67 0.92
N ILE A 242 3.96 -2.30 1.11
CA ILE A 242 2.90 -3.14 1.65
C ILE A 242 2.23 -3.79 0.46
N ILE A 243 2.28 -5.12 0.39
CA ILE A 243 1.55 -5.89 -0.60
C ILE A 243 0.25 -6.34 0.04
N THR A 244 -0.86 -5.97 -0.59
CA THR A 244 -2.20 -6.27 -0.08
C THR A 244 -2.64 -7.69 -0.46
N LYS A 245 -3.51 -8.28 0.37
CA LYS A 245 -4.09 -9.61 0.08
C LYS A 245 -5.00 -9.54 -1.13
N GLU A 246 -4.76 -10.41 -2.09
CA GLU A 246 -5.69 -10.67 -3.18
C GLU A 246 -6.61 -11.87 -2.86
N PRO A 247 -7.84 -11.90 -3.38
CA PRO A 247 -8.70 -13.07 -3.27
C PRO A 247 -8.14 -14.21 -4.12
N ILE A 248 -7.83 -15.34 -3.50
CA ILE A 248 -7.24 -16.51 -4.15
C ILE A 248 -8.11 -17.75 -4.06
N ARG A 249 -8.94 -17.85 -3.02
CA ARG A 249 -9.90 -18.93 -2.77
C ARG A 249 -11.08 -18.43 -1.96
N ASN A 250 -12.18 -19.17 -1.96
CA ASN A 250 -13.30 -18.88 -1.08
C ASN A 250 -12.93 -19.23 0.36
N SER A 251 -12.93 -18.22 1.22
CA SER A 251 -12.59 -18.39 2.64
C SER A 251 -13.16 -17.26 3.48
N GLY A 252 -13.28 -17.49 4.76
CA GLY A 252 -13.64 -16.47 5.74
C GLY A 252 -12.89 -16.68 7.03
N SER A 253 -12.51 -15.58 7.69
CA SER A 253 -11.92 -15.62 9.02
C SER A 253 -12.47 -14.51 9.89
N PHE A 254 -12.69 -14.83 11.15
CA PHE A 254 -13.05 -13.91 12.21
C PHE A 254 -11.99 -14.02 13.30
N GLY A 255 -11.50 -12.89 13.77
CA GLY A 255 -10.53 -12.81 14.85
C GLY A 255 -10.97 -11.79 15.89
N HIS A 256 -10.73 -12.10 17.16
CA HIS A 256 -10.91 -11.17 18.26
C HIS A 256 -9.76 -11.31 19.24
N THR A 257 -9.09 -10.19 19.52
CA THR A 257 -7.95 -10.12 20.43
C THR A 257 -8.28 -9.14 21.54
N ILE A 258 -8.09 -9.55 22.78
CA ILE A 258 -8.18 -8.69 23.96
C ILE A 258 -6.83 -8.71 24.66
N SER A 259 -6.25 -7.53 24.86
CA SER A 259 -5.03 -7.34 25.63
C SER A 259 -5.30 -6.47 26.83
N ASN A 260 -4.93 -6.94 28.02
CA ASN A 260 -4.97 -6.14 29.24
C ASN A 260 -3.65 -5.38 29.35
N LEU A 261 -3.72 -4.08 29.60
CA LEU A 261 -2.55 -3.22 29.76
C LEU A 261 -2.16 -3.22 31.23
N ASP A 262 -1.08 -3.93 31.56
CA ASP A 262 -0.44 -3.99 32.88
C ASP A 262 -1.38 -4.37 34.06
N GLY A 263 -2.40 -5.18 33.79
CA GLY A 263 -3.36 -5.55 34.84
C GLY A 263 -4.23 -4.41 35.38
N SER A 264 -4.15 -3.22 34.79
CA SER A 264 -4.75 -1.97 35.31
C SER A 264 -6.26 -1.83 35.05
N GLY A 265 -6.87 -2.78 34.33
CA GLY A 265 -8.25 -2.65 33.85
C GLY A 265 -8.39 -1.82 32.55
N ALA A 266 -7.29 -1.32 31.97
CA ALA A 266 -7.27 -0.77 30.63
C ALA A 266 -7.08 -1.91 29.62
N TYR A 267 -7.85 -1.86 28.53
CA TYR A 267 -7.88 -2.92 27.53
C TYR A 267 -7.66 -2.37 26.12
N ASP A 268 -7.00 -3.18 25.29
CA ASP A 268 -6.95 -3.03 23.85
C ASP A 268 -7.72 -4.20 23.21
N ASN A 269 -8.83 -3.90 22.58
CA ASN A 269 -9.71 -4.88 21.93
C ASN A 269 -9.61 -4.68 20.43
N ASN A 270 -9.33 -5.74 19.69
CA ASN A 270 -9.26 -5.74 18.23
C ASN A 270 -10.11 -6.86 17.65
N THR A 271 -11.09 -6.50 16.85
CA THR A 271 -11.95 -7.44 16.12
C THR A 271 -11.68 -7.32 14.63
N THR A 272 -11.45 -8.43 13.97
CA THR A 272 -11.20 -8.49 12.53
C THR A 272 -12.15 -9.46 11.84
N LEU A 273 -12.56 -9.11 10.61
CA LEU A 273 -13.33 -9.96 9.71
C LEU A 273 -12.68 -9.94 8.34
N ASN A 274 -12.50 -11.10 7.76
CA ASN A 274 -11.99 -11.24 6.39
C ASN A 274 -12.85 -12.23 5.63
N LEU A 275 -13.22 -11.85 4.40
CA LEU A 275 -14.00 -12.67 3.49
C LEU A 275 -13.30 -12.66 2.13
N SER A 276 -13.06 -13.82 1.57
CA SER A 276 -12.49 -14.00 0.23
C SER A 276 -13.45 -14.80 -0.63
N TRP A 277 -13.74 -14.28 -1.78
CA TRP A 277 -14.58 -14.94 -2.78
C TRP A 277 -13.89 -14.92 -4.14
N VAL A 278 -13.96 -16.05 -4.83
CA VAL A 278 -13.45 -16.21 -6.20
C VAL A 278 -14.48 -16.97 -7.02
N SER A 279 -14.78 -16.50 -8.23
CA SER A 279 -15.69 -17.18 -9.16
C SER A 279 -15.15 -18.54 -9.58
N SER A 280 -16.05 -19.48 -9.93
CA SER A 280 -15.69 -20.86 -10.30
C SER A 280 -14.79 -20.96 -11.54
N ASP A 281 -14.81 -19.94 -12.40
CA ASP A 281 -13.96 -19.81 -13.58
C ASP A 281 -12.67 -19.01 -13.32
N ASN A 282 -12.43 -18.60 -12.08
CA ASN A 282 -11.30 -17.77 -11.64
C ASN A 282 -11.13 -16.43 -12.40
N LYS A 283 -12.21 -15.92 -13.01
CA LYS A 283 -12.16 -14.64 -13.74
C LYS A 283 -12.32 -13.44 -12.85
N MET A 284 -13.02 -13.56 -11.74
CA MET A 284 -13.20 -12.47 -10.79
C MET A 284 -13.08 -12.95 -9.35
N GLY A 285 -12.68 -12.04 -8.48
CA GLY A 285 -12.65 -12.29 -7.06
C GLY A 285 -12.68 -11.00 -6.26
N ALA A 286 -13.07 -11.11 -5.00
CA ALA A 286 -13.11 -10.02 -4.05
C ALA A 286 -12.64 -10.49 -2.68
N TYR A 287 -11.72 -9.76 -2.08
CA TYR A 287 -11.29 -9.89 -0.70
C TYR A 287 -11.82 -8.69 0.08
N ILE A 288 -12.68 -8.94 1.04
CA ILE A 288 -13.28 -7.91 1.91
C ILE A 288 -12.67 -8.08 3.29
N TYR A 289 -12.25 -6.98 3.90
CA TYR A 289 -11.71 -6.99 5.24
C TYR A 289 -12.30 -5.87 6.09
N GLY A 290 -12.41 -6.13 7.38
CA GLY A 290 -12.85 -5.18 8.37
C GLY A 290 -12.03 -5.29 9.64
N GLN A 291 -11.84 -4.14 10.30
CA GLN A 291 -11.22 -4.05 11.62
C GLN A 291 -12.01 -3.07 12.49
N ASN A 292 -12.23 -3.44 13.74
CA ASN A 292 -12.73 -2.54 14.77
C ASN A 292 -11.83 -2.69 16.00
N ARG A 293 -11.03 -1.66 16.26
CA ARG A 293 -10.10 -1.62 17.39
C ARG A 293 -10.50 -0.53 18.36
N TYR A 294 -10.53 -0.86 19.61
CA TYR A 294 -10.75 0.05 20.72
C TYR A 294 -9.72 -0.19 21.81
N ARG A 295 -8.94 0.85 22.16
CA ARG A 295 -8.02 0.85 23.28
C ARG A 295 -8.44 1.91 24.30
N SER A 296 -8.53 1.53 25.56
CA SER A 296 -8.68 2.46 26.67
C SER A 296 -7.44 3.35 26.78
N ALA A 297 -7.59 4.58 27.25
CA ALA A 297 -6.43 5.32 27.73
C ALA A 297 -5.82 4.57 28.92
N TRP A 298 -4.49 4.55 28.99
CA TRP A 298 -3.76 3.92 30.07
C TRP A 298 -2.86 4.94 30.76
N ASP A 299 -3.09 5.10 32.05
CA ASP A 299 -2.36 5.91 32.98
C ASP A 299 -1.63 4.94 33.92
N SER A 300 -0.30 4.85 33.77
CA SER A 300 0.54 3.84 34.43
C SER A 300 0.80 4.15 35.90
N ASN A 301 0.91 5.42 36.23
CA ASN A 301 1.36 5.89 37.53
C ASN A 301 0.22 6.52 38.36
N GLY A 302 -0.96 6.73 37.76
CA GLY A 302 -2.15 7.26 38.43
C GLY A 302 -2.12 8.78 38.65
N ASP A 303 -1.30 9.51 37.88
CA ASP A 303 -1.17 10.97 37.98
C ASP A 303 -2.24 11.74 37.16
N GLY A 304 -3.11 11.04 36.46
CA GLY A 304 -4.18 11.62 35.65
C GLY A 304 -3.74 11.98 34.22
N PHE A 305 -2.48 11.66 33.86
CA PHE A 305 -1.93 11.76 32.52
C PHE A 305 -1.83 10.37 31.88
N SER A 306 -2.26 10.21 30.63
CA SER A 306 -2.21 8.93 29.94
C SER A 306 -0.89 8.71 29.19
N GLU A 307 -0.14 7.66 29.54
CA GLU A 307 1.05 7.22 28.79
C GLU A 307 0.68 6.56 27.46
N LEU A 308 -0.52 5.94 27.39
CA LEU A 308 -1.06 5.48 26.12
C LEU A 308 -2.40 6.16 25.84
N PRO A 309 -2.58 6.77 24.65
CA PRO A 309 -3.83 7.43 24.32
C PRO A 309 -4.98 6.45 24.13
N LYS A 310 -6.18 6.91 24.41
CA LYS A 310 -7.41 6.27 23.95
C LYS A 310 -7.41 6.21 22.45
N LEU A 311 -7.75 5.04 21.88
CA LEU A 311 -7.82 4.81 20.45
C LEU A 311 -9.17 4.16 20.09
N LYS A 312 -9.81 4.66 19.06
CA LYS A 312 -10.89 3.97 18.36
C LYS A 312 -10.55 4.01 16.88
N ASN A 313 -10.39 2.84 16.26
CA ASN A 313 -10.10 2.71 14.84
C ASN A 313 -11.08 1.73 14.22
N GLN A 314 -11.73 2.14 13.14
CA GLN A 314 -12.68 1.34 12.38
C GLN A 314 -12.28 1.40 10.91
N THR A 315 -11.98 0.25 10.34
CA THR A 315 -11.58 0.14 8.94
C THR A 315 -12.44 -0.88 8.23
N ILE A 316 -12.86 -0.55 7.02
CA ILE A 316 -13.46 -1.48 6.08
C ILE A 316 -12.84 -1.27 4.71
N GLY A 317 -12.56 -2.35 4.01
CA GLY A 317 -12.00 -2.26 2.66
C GLY A 317 -12.23 -3.51 1.85
N PHE A 318 -11.96 -3.38 0.56
CA PHE A 318 -11.95 -4.52 -0.35
C PHE A 318 -10.81 -4.40 -1.36
N ASN A 319 -10.34 -5.54 -1.83
CA ASN A 319 -9.45 -5.70 -2.96
C ASN A 319 -10.08 -6.72 -3.91
N GLY A 320 -10.26 -6.37 -5.17
CA GLY A 320 -10.90 -7.22 -6.15
C GLY A 320 -10.16 -7.25 -7.47
N PHE A 321 -10.37 -8.32 -8.22
CA PHE A 321 -9.85 -8.41 -9.57
C PHE A 321 -10.91 -8.88 -10.57
N TYR A 322 -10.70 -8.46 -11.81
CA TYR A 322 -11.42 -8.96 -12.98
C TYR A 322 -10.44 -9.26 -14.11
N LYS A 323 -10.36 -10.52 -14.55
CA LYS A 323 -9.55 -10.95 -15.69
C LYS A 323 -10.36 -10.79 -16.95
N THR A 324 -10.05 -9.79 -17.76
CA THR A 324 -10.73 -9.54 -19.04
C THR A 324 -10.31 -10.54 -20.10
N SER A 325 -9.11 -11.13 -19.96
CA SER A 325 -8.60 -12.24 -20.78
C SER A 325 -7.53 -13.03 -20.01
N ALA A 326 -6.99 -14.09 -20.62
CA ALA A 326 -5.83 -14.81 -20.08
C ALA A 326 -4.59 -13.90 -19.93
N TYR A 327 -4.55 -12.77 -20.62
CA TYR A 327 -3.40 -11.86 -20.68
C TYR A 327 -3.69 -10.48 -20.10
N SER A 328 -4.89 -10.23 -19.58
CA SER A 328 -5.25 -8.92 -19.03
C SER A 328 -6.08 -9.03 -17.76
N LYS A 329 -5.73 -8.18 -16.79
CA LYS A 329 -6.33 -8.15 -15.44
C LYS A 329 -6.53 -6.73 -14.98
N LEU A 330 -7.72 -6.43 -14.49
CA LEU A 330 -8.06 -5.22 -13.76
C LEU A 330 -8.09 -5.53 -12.26
N ASN A 331 -7.33 -4.77 -11.47
CA ASN A 331 -7.42 -4.77 -10.01
C ASN A 331 -8.10 -3.48 -9.54
N ILE A 332 -8.95 -3.61 -8.54
CA ILE A 332 -9.72 -2.52 -7.92
C ILE A 332 -9.56 -2.64 -6.41
N GLU A 333 -9.18 -1.56 -5.76
CA GLU A 333 -9.04 -1.49 -4.31
C GLU A 333 -9.77 -0.27 -3.77
N TYR A 334 -10.34 -0.42 -2.59
CA TYR A 334 -10.87 0.68 -1.82
C TYR A 334 -10.83 0.35 -0.34
N HIS A 335 -10.50 1.34 0.48
CA HIS A 335 -10.70 1.25 1.92
C HIS A 335 -11.11 2.61 2.50
N HIS A 336 -11.92 2.52 3.54
CA HIS A 336 -12.36 3.61 4.38
C HIS A 336 -11.94 3.34 5.80
N MET A 337 -11.46 4.39 6.48
CA MET A 337 -11.05 4.31 7.89
C MET A 337 -11.49 5.56 8.65
N GLU A 338 -12.05 5.31 9.83
CA GLU A 338 -12.31 6.30 10.86
C GLU A 338 -11.42 6.05 12.06
N GLU A 339 -10.70 7.06 12.51
CA GLU A 339 -9.83 6.96 13.69
C GLU A 339 -10.05 8.13 14.63
N TYR A 340 -10.16 7.83 15.91
CA TYR A 340 -10.17 8.80 16.99
C TYR A 340 -9.07 8.47 18.00
N ARG A 341 -8.25 9.47 18.35
CA ARG A 341 -7.21 9.38 19.39
C ARG A 341 -7.37 10.52 20.37
N ARG A 342 -7.15 10.23 21.63
CA ARG A 342 -7.16 11.20 22.72
C ARG A 342 -6.16 10.80 23.78
N GLY A 343 -5.20 11.66 24.08
CA GLY A 343 -4.20 11.45 25.13
C GLY A 343 -3.98 12.67 25.99
N GLY A 344 -3.21 12.49 27.04
CA GLY A 344 -2.86 13.50 28.02
C GLY A 344 -3.78 13.57 29.22
N SER A 345 -3.95 14.77 29.77
CA SER A 345 -4.69 15.02 31.01
C SER A 345 -6.19 15.11 30.75
N GLY A 346 -6.98 14.94 31.82
CA GLY A 346 -8.41 15.25 31.83
C GLY A 346 -9.24 14.48 30.81
N MET A 347 -9.04 13.17 30.68
CA MET A 347 -9.63 12.31 29.65
C MET A 347 -11.15 12.35 29.54
N LYS A 348 -11.86 12.82 30.57
CA LYS A 348 -13.33 12.93 30.64
C LYS A 348 -13.84 14.30 30.24
N LEU A 349 -12.96 15.31 30.16
CA LEU A 349 -13.30 16.69 29.83
C LEU A 349 -13.05 16.97 28.33
N PRO A 350 -13.76 17.94 27.74
CA PRO A 350 -13.39 18.47 26.43
C PRO A 350 -11.92 18.95 26.41
N PRO A 351 -11.20 18.86 25.29
CA PRO A 351 -9.77 19.18 25.21
C PRO A 351 -9.42 20.55 25.80
N HIS A 352 -10.09 21.60 25.34
CA HIS A 352 -9.84 23.00 25.77
C HIS A 352 -10.15 23.25 27.26
N ILE A 353 -11.09 22.47 27.86
CA ILE A 353 -11.39 22.54 29.28
C ILE A 353 -10.34 21.79 30.09
N ALA A 354 -9.90 20.63 29.60
CA ALA A 354 -8.87 19.84 30.28
C ALA A 354 -7.50 20.53 30.31
N GLU A 355 -7.19 21.38 29.33
CA GLU A 355 -5.95 22.15 29.25
C GLU A 355 -5.97 23.42 30.11
N ASP A 356 -7.16 24.04 30.29
CA ASP A 356 -7.33 25.30 31.02
C ASP A 356 -7.29 25.07 32.55
N PRO A 357 -6.30 25.66 33.27
CA PRO A 357 -6.16 25.48 34.71
C PRO A 357 -7.35 26.03 35.54
N GLU A 358 -8.08 27.02 35.00
CA GLU A 358 -9.24 27.58 35.70
C GLU A 358 -10.51 26.73 35.54
N LEU A 359 -10.59 25.98 34.43
CA LEU A 359 -11.77 25.20 34.04
C LEU A 359 -11.67 23.71 34.34
N ASN A 360 -10.46 23.16 34.44
CA ASN A 360 -10.23 21.71 34.60
C ASN A 360 -10.40 21.22 36.06
N GLY A 361 -10.49 22.13 37.01
CA GLY A 361 -10.66 21.83 38.44
C GLY A 361 -9.42 21.36 39.16
N THR A 362 -8.25 21.34 38.52
CA THR A 362 -6.96 20.95 39.13
C THR A 362 -6.13 22.16 39.54
N GLY A 363 -6.36 23.31 38.91
CA GLY A 363 -5.55 24.52 39.10
C GLY A 363 -4.21 24.50 38.36
N GLU A 364 -3.92 23.45 37.63
CA GLU A 364 -2.71 23.27 36.81
C GLU A 364 -3.06 23.11 35.34
N ALA A 365 -2.25 23.67 34.43
CA ALA A 365 -2.45 23.52 33.00
C ALA A 365 -2.30 22.05 32.59
N GLY A 366 -3.31 21.49 31.94
CA GLY A 366 -3.26 20.14 31.38
C GLY A 366 -2.50 20.13 30.06
N LEU A 367 -1.95 18.98 29.69
CA LEU A 367 -1.43 18.73 28.34
C LEU A 367 -2.38 17.77 27.63
N VAL A 368 -2.91 18.20 26.50
CA VAL A 368 -3.97 17.47 25.80
C VAL A 368 -3.74 17.45 24.30
N GLU A 369 -3.87 16.26 23.73
CA GLU A 369 -3.89 16.10 22.28
C GLU A 369 -5.06 15.19 21.86
N GLN A 370 -5.75 15.61 20.81
CA GLN A 370 -6.86 14.87 20.24
C GLN A 370 -6.81 14.91 18.72
N LEU A 371 -7.12 13.79 18.11
CA LEU A 371 -7.17 13.63 16.66
C LEU A 371 -8.40 12.81 16.26
N GLN A 372 -9.02 13.23 15.19
CA GLN A 372 -10.02 12.45 14.48
C GLN A 372 -9.71 12.46 12.99
N HIS A 373 -9.54 11.29 12.41
CA HIS A 373 -9.27 11.11 10.99
C HIS A 373 -10.44 10.40 10.31
N SER A 374 -10.74 10.83 9.08
CA SER A 374 -11.54 10.10 8.12
C SER A 374 -10.73 9.97 6.84
N ILE A 375 -10.40 8.74 6.44
CA ILE A 375 -9.52 8.46 5.32
C ILE A 375 -10.25 7.57 4.31
N ASN A 376 -10.22 7.99 3.06
CA ASN A 376 -10.73 7.24 1.93
C ASN A 376 -9.59 7.02 0.94
N THR A 377 -9.31 5.77 0.60
CA THR A 377 -8.26 5.43 -0.38
C THR A 377 -8.84 4.49 -1.41
N GLY A 378 -8.56 4.77 -2.69
CA GLY A 378 -8.98 3.91 -3.79
C GLY A 378 -7.90 3.77 -4.85
N SER A 379 -7.88 2.64 -5.54
CA SER A 379 -6.94 2.41 -6.62
C SER A 379 -7.50 1.51 -7.71
N LEU A 380 -7.02 1.75 -8.93
CA LEU A 380 -7.26 0.95 -10.12
C LEU A 380 -5.92 0.59 -10.74
N LYS A 381 -5.73 -0.66 -11.12
CA LYS A 381 -4.55 -1.12 -11.88
C LYS A 381 -4.97 -2.07 -12.98
N PHE A 382 -4.60 -1.76 -14.21
CA PHE A 382 -4.81 -2.62 -15.35
C PHE A 382 -3.47 -3.14 -15.86
N ASN A 383 -3.32 -4.47 -15.94
CA ASN A 383 -2.15 -5.14 -16.46
C ASN A 383 -2.49 -5.83 -17.78
N LEU A 384 -1.60 -5.70 -18.76
CA LEU A 384 -1.69 -6.36 -20.06
C LEU A 384 -0.38 -7.05 -20.36
N PHE A 385 -0.44 -8.35 -20.61
CA PHE A 385 0.67 -9.19 -21.07
C PHE A 385 0.47 -9.53 -22.54
N THR A 386 1.55 -9.78 -23.26
CA THR A 386 1.44 -10.33 -24.62
C THR A 386 1.60 -11.85 -24.61
N PRO A 387 1.00 -12.58 -25.57
CA PRO A 387 1.10 -14.04 -25.66
C PRO A 387 2.55 -14.55 -25.74
N ASN A 388 3.47 -13.78 -26.32
CA ASN A 388 4.90 -14.11 -26.37
C ASN A 388 5.63 -13.90 -25.03
N GLN A 389 4.93 -13.47 -23.98
CA GLN A 389 5.42 -13.24 -22.60
C GLN A 389 6.57 -12.21 -22.52
N LYS A 390 6.85 -11.45 -23.58
CA LYS A 390 7.95 -10.49 -23.61
C LYS A 390 7.54 -9.07 -23.21
N HIS A 391 6.26 -8.74 -23.30
CA HIS A 391 5.75 -7.41 -23.03
C HIS A 391 4.77 -7.44 -21.84
N ASN A 392 4.97 -6.54 -20.91
CA ASN A 392 4.04 -6.28 -19.82
C ASN A 392 3.78 -4.77 -19.75
N LEU A 393 2.52 -4.37 -19.88
CA LEU A 393 2.08 -2.98 -19.81
C LEU A 393 1.12 -2.84 -18.63
N SER A 394 1.38 -1.88 -17.77
CA SER A 394 0.56 -1.59 -16.61
C SER A 394 0.12 -0.14 -16.62
N PHE A 395 -1.17 0.09 -16.39
CA PHE A 395 -1.74 1.42 -16.11
C PHE A 395 -2.29 1.42 -14.70
N TYR A 396 -2.08 2.50 -13.97
CA TYR A 396 -2.60 2.63 -12.62
C TYR A 396 -3.04 4.05 -12.30
N ALA A 397 -4.04 4.14 -11.46
CA ALA A 397 -4.49 5.37 -10.82
C ALA A 397 -4.86 5.07 -9.39
N SER A 398 -4.47 5.92 -8.47
CA SER A 398 -4.82 5.82 -7.05
C SER A 398 -5.06 7.19 -6.47
N GLY A 399 -5.91 7.26 -5.45
CA GLY A 399 -6.19 8.50 -4.75
C GLY A 399 -6.48 8.23 -3.29
N GLN A 400 -6.08 9.19 -2.45
CA GLN A 400 -6.36 9.21 -1.02
C GLN A 400 -6.92 10.58 -0.66
N HIS A 401 -8.03 10.59 0.07
CA HIS A 401 -8.60 11.79 0.67
C HIS A 401 -8.62 11.64 2.18
N ILE A 402 -8.04 12.61 2.87
CA ILE A 402 -7.94 12.66 4.32
C ILE A 402 -8.67 13.89 4.82
N HIS A 403 -9.52 13.70 5.81
CA HIS A 403 -10.05 14.74 6.66
C HIS A 403 -9.58 14.51 8.08
N ARG A 404 -8.98 15.54 8.71
CA ARG A 404 -8.48 15.47 10.07
C ARG A 404 -8.97 16.66 10.87
N ASP A 405 -9.69 16.41 11.95
CA ASP A 405 -9.88 17.35 13.04
C ASP A 405 -8.86 17.09 14.14
N SER A 406 -8.25 18.13 14.65
CA SER A 406 -7.17 18.04 15.63
C SER A 406 -7.34 19.06 16.76
N TYR A 407 -6.79 18.73 17.92
CA TYR A 407 -6.56 19.65 19.01
C TYR A 407 -5.11 19.51 19.49
N TYR A 408 -4.35 20.59 19.35
CA TYR A 408 -2.98 20.78 19.84
C TYR A 408 -2.91 22.19 20.44
N SER A 409 -3.39 22.36 21.67
CA SER A 409 -3.61 23.67 22.31
C SER A 409 -4.53 24.64 21.51
N ALA A 410 -5.01 24.21 20.36
CA ALA A 410 -5.98 24.89 19.53
C ALA A 410 -6.65 23.87 18.61
N TYR A 411 -7.92 24.11 18.25
CA TYR A 411 -8.58 23.28 17.25
C TYR A 411 -8.09 23.59 15.84
N GLY A 412 -7.84 22.56 15.09
CA GLY A 412 -7.43 22.62 13.69
C GLY A 412 -8.21 21.66 12.82
N ARG A 413 -8.34 21.98 11.56
CA ARG A 413 -8.91 21.13 10.50
C ARG A 413 -7.95 21.07 9.34
N THR A 414 -7.62 19.86 8.92
CA THR A 414 -6.77 19.62 7.78
C THR A 414 -7.51 18.74 6.78
N THR A 415 -7.51 19.12 5.51
CA THR A 415 -7.94 18.29 4.41
C THR A 415 -6.79 18.08 3.45
N ASP A 416 -6.66 16.86 2.94
CA ASP A 416 -5.59 16.51 2.05
C ASP A 416 -6.08 15.54 0.98
N PHE A 417 -5.75 15.82 -0.28
CA PHE A 417 -6.01 14.94 -1.41
C PHE A 417 -4.72 14.63 -2.14
N THR A 418 -4.31 13.36 -2.10
CA THR A 418 -3.20 12.86 -2.90
C THR A 418 -3.71 11.96 -4.01
N GLY A 419 -3.33 12.26 -5.26
CA GLY A 419 -3.64 11.45 -6.43
C GLY A 419 -2.39 11.06 -7.18
N VAL A 420 -2.29 9.79 -7.60
CA VAL A 420 -1.17 9.26 -8.40
C VAL A 420 -1.72 8.52 -9.61
N MET A 421 -1.20 8.79 -10.79
CA MET A 421 -1.47 8.03 -12.00
C MET A 421 -0.21 7.77 -12.78
N GLY A 422 -0.14 6.63 -13.46
CA GLY A 422 1.03 6.31 -14.24
C GLY A 422 0.83 5.15 -15.21
N ALA A 423 1.84 4.99 -16.05
CA ALA A 423 1.97 3.88 -16.97
C ALA A 423 3.39 3.31 -16.88
N GLN A 424 3.50 2.00 -16.89
CA GLN A 424 4.76 1.28 -16.87
C GLN A 424 4.77 0.24 -17.98
N TYR A 425 5.88 0.13 -18.68
CA TYR A 425 6.13 -0.88 -19.68
C TYR A 425 7.38 -1.67 -19.34
N ILE A 426 7.29 -2.99 -19.46
CA ILE A 426 8.41 -3.92 -19.27
C ILE A 426 8.57 -4.74 -20.54
N TYR A 427 9.82 -4.83 -21.01
CA TYR A 427 10.21 -5.70 -22.11
C TYR A 427 11.30 -6.66 -21.70
N SER A 428 11.02 -7.97 -21.82
CA SER A 428 11.97 -9.04 -21.48
C SER A 428 12.74 -9.51 -22.71
N PHE A 429 14.04 -9.25 -22.72
CA PHE A 429 14.97 -9.72 -23.74
C PHE A 429 15.46 -11.14 -23.41
N ASP A 430 15.43 -12.05 -24.38
CA ASP A 430 16.13 -13.34 -24.25
C ASP A 430 17.64 -13.12 -24.09
N LYS A 431 18.17 -12.09 -24.76
CA LYS A 431 19.55 -11.62 -24.65
C LYS A 431 19.64 -10.15 -25.02
N CYS A 432 20.19 -9.34 -24.13
CA CYS A 432 20.52 -7.94 -24.37
C CYS A 432 22.01 -7.75 -24.10
N LEU A 433 22.81 -7.45 -25.15
CA LEU A 433 24.27 -7.39 -25.12
C LEU A 433 24.91 -8.75 -24.75
N PHE A 434 24.96 -9.11 -23.50
CA PHE A 434 25.74 -10.27 -23.01
C PHE A 434 24.89 -11.30 -22.24
N MET A 435 23.72 -10.95 -21.69
CA MET A 435 22.83 -11.89 -20.96
C MET A 435 21.36 -11.50 -21.10
N PRO A 436 20.40 -12.32 -20.61
CA PRO A 436 18.99 -11.96 -20.54
C PRO A 436 18.79 -10.66 -19.75
N ALA A 437 17.80 -9.86 -20.12
CA ALA A 437 17.55 -8.59 -19.46
C ALA A 437 16.07 -8.19 -19.49
N ASP A 438 15.66 -7.43 -18.48
CA ASP A 438 14.37 -6.74 -18.43
C ASP A 438 14.57 -5.23 -18.52
N LEU A 439 14.02 -4.62 -19.57
CA LEU A 439 13.93 -3.16 -19.72
C LEU A 439 12.60 -2.70 -19.12
N THR A 440 12.65 -1.86 -18.10
CA THR A 440 11.48 -1.23 -17.47
C THR A 440 11.51 0.26 -17.73
N GLY A 441 10.43 0.84 -18.23
CA GLY A 441 10.26 2.28 -18.36
C GLY A 441 8.86 2.71 -17.94
N GLY A 442 8.73 3.95 -17.46
CA GLY A 442 7.43 4.44 -17.04
C GLY A 442 7.39 5.95 -16.88
N ILE A 443 6.15 6.44 -16.84
CA ILE A 443 5.79 7.83 -16.54
C ILE A 443 4.80 7.84 -15.39
N GLU A 444 4.88 8.86 -14.55
CA GLU A 444 4.05 8.99 -13.35
C GLU A 444 3.71 10.45 -13.10
N PHE A 445 2.49 10.73 -12.72
CA PHE A 445 2.04 12.02 -12.25
C PHE A 445 1.49 11.88 -10.83
N CYS A 446 1.96 12.73 -9.92
CA CYS A 446 1.47 12.84 -8.56
C CYS A 446 0.92 14.25 -8.34
N HIS A 447 -0.24 14.34 -7.71
CA HIS A 447 -0.90 15.56 -7.28
C HIS A 447 -1.21 15.46 -5.80
N ASP A 448 -0.88 16.51 -5.06
CA ASP A 448 -1.13 16.62 -3.63
C ASP A 448 -1.70 18.01 -3.35
N ASP A 449 -2.82 18.09 -2.64
CA ASP A 449 -3.52 19.34 -2.32
C ASP A 449 -3.88 19.32 -0.83
N LEU A 450 -3.07 20.03 -0.04
CA LEU A 450 -3.15 20.12 1.41
C LEU A 450 -3.67 21.49 1.83
N ASP A 451 -4.81 21.51 2.54
CA ASP A 451 -5.38 22.70 3.19
C ASP A 451 -5.42 22.48 4.72
N ASP A 452 -4.77 23.36 5.47
CA ASP A 452 -4.71 23.32 6.93
C ASP A 452 -5.20 24.64 7.53
N ARG A 453 -6.09 24.55 8.52
CA ARG A 453 -6.77 25.69 9.14
C ARG A 453 -6.81 25.57 10.65
N ALA A 454 -6.48 26.66 11.36
CA ALA A 454 -6.74 26.78 12.78
C ALA A 454 -8.17 27.34 12.98
N THR A 455 -9.11 26.52 13.48
CA THR A 455 -10.54 26.81 13.48
C THR A 455 -11.07 27.51 14.74
N GLU A 456 -10.23 27.71 15.74
CA GLU A 456 -10.63 28.29 17.03
C GLU A 456 -10.01 29.63 17.36
N LYS A 457 -10.12 30.60 16.45
CA LYS A 457 -10.01 31.98 16.92
C LYS A 457 -11.44 32.48 17.18
N GLN A 458 -11.69 32.95 18.36
CA GLN A 458 -13.00 33.49 18.80
C GLN A 458 -13.61 34.45 17.79
N LYS A 459 -12.79 35.27 17.12
CA LYS A 459 -13.21 36.18 16.05
C LYS A 459 -13.87 35.49 14.85
N TYR A 460 -13.45 34.27 14.49
CA TYR A 460 -14.04 33.54 13.37
C TYR A 460 -15.37 32.91 13.77
N ARG A 461 -15.49 32.48 15.03
CA ARG A 461 -16.75 32.04 15.61
C ARG A 461 -17.73 33.19 15.72
N GLU A 462 -17.29 34.35 16.15
CA GLU A 462 -18.12 35.57 16.19
C GLU A 462 -18.60 35.98 14.79
N ALA A 463 -17.72 35.93 13.77
CA ALA A 463 -18.10 36.19 12.39
C ALA A 463 -19.11 35.16 11.85
N ALA A 464 -18.95 33.89 12.15
CA ALA A 464 -19.86 32.82 11.79
C ALA A 464 -21.25 33.04 12.43
N LEU A 465 -21.31 33.36 13.72
CA LEU A 465 -22.53 33.63 14.45
C LEU A 465 -23.17 34.97 14.09
N ALA A 466 -22.40 35.91 13.55
CA ALA A 466 -22.94 37.15 12.98
C ALA A 466 -23.66 36.89 11.64
N GLU A 467 -23.25 35.89 10.86
CA GLU A 467 -23.95 35.45 9.65
C GLU A 467 -25.20 34.64 9.99
N ASP A 468 -25.10 33.68 10.91
CA ASP A 468 -26.24 32.90 11.39
C ASP A 468 -26.17 32.71 12.92
N PRO A 469 -26.89 33.55 13.68
CA PRO A 469 -26.92 33.47 15.14
C PRO A 469 -27.52 32.16 15.69
N THR A 470 -28.20 31.38 14.85
CA THR A 470 -28.86 30.12 15.23
C THR A 470 -28.02 28.89 14.89
N ALA A 471 -26.88 29.06 14.21
CA ALA A 471 -26.03 27.98 13.79
C ALA A 471 -25.45 27.18 14.97
N THR A 472 -25.59 25.86 14.92
CA THR A 472 -25.08 24.92 15.93
C THR A 472 -24.50 23.67 15.26
N GLY A 473 -23.71 22.90 16.00
CA GLY A 473 -23.18 21.63 15.51
C GLY A 473 -22.36 21.76 14.24
N GLN A 474 -22.61 20.90 13.28
CA GLN A 474 -21.86 20.83 12.01
C GLN A 474 -22.02 22.12 11.18
N HIS A 475 -23.20 22.72 11.16
CA HIS A 475 -23.45 23.95 10.41
C HIS A 475 -22.63 25.14 10.94
N LEU A 476 -22.54 25.29 12.26
CA LEU A 476 -21.66 26.30 12.87
C LEU A 476 -20.20 26.07 12.51
N GLN A 477 -19.77 24.81 12.46
CA GLN A 477 -18.41 24.45 12.11
C GLN A 477 -18.08 24.82 10.64
N GLU A 478 -19.01 24.58 9.72
CA GLU A 478 -18.87 24.96 8.31
C GLU A 478 -18.78 26.49 8.14
N LEU A 479 -19.56 27.24 8.90
CA LEU A 479 -19.50 28.70 8.91
C LEU A 479 -18.17 29.23 9.50
N ILE A 480 -17.70 28.66 10.60
CA ILE A 480 -16.38 29.01 11.17
C ILE A 480 -15.29 28.77 10.13
N GLU A 481 -15.33 27.63 9.44
CA GLU A 481 -14.36 27.29 8.39
C GLU A 481 -14.38 28.31 7.24
N LYS A 482 -15.55 28.77 6.81
CA LYS A 482 -15.72 29.82 5.79
C LYS A 482 -14.96 31.11 6.14
N TYR A 483 -14.97 31.50 7.42
CA TYR A 483 -14.29 32.73 7.91
C TYR A 483 -12.85 32.50 8.33
N THR A 484 -12.40 31.26 8.51
CA THR A 484 -11.05 30.93 8.93
C THR A 484 -10.13 30.84 7.72
N PRO A 485 -9.13 31.74 7.59
CA PRO A 485 -8.16 31.61 6.50
C PRO A 485 -7.32 30.35 6.68
N ALA A 486 -6.96 29.70 5.59
CA ALA A 486 -6.02 28.60 5.60
C ALA A 486 -4.70 29.04 6.22
N SER A 487 -4.19 28.28 7.21
CA SER A 487 -2.86 28.47 7.79
C SER A 487 -1.78 28.02 6.81
N LEU A 488 -2.11 26.96 6.04
CA LEU A 488 -1.31 26.43 4.95
C LEU A 488 -2.25 25.89 3.86
N HIS A 489 -2.05 26.33 2.63
CA HIS A 489 -2.69 25.72 1.46
C HIS A 489 -1.63 25.47 0.41
N GLN A 490 -1.21 24.22 0.29
CA GLN A 490 -0.10 23.82 -0.57
C GLN A 490 -0.55 22.83 -1.61
N ILE A 491 -0.25 23.14 -2.89
CA ILE A 491 -0.47 22.22 -4.00
C ILE A 491 0.87 21.80 -4.57
N ILE A 492 1.10 20.50 -4.65
CA ILE A 492 2.32 19.90 -5.20
C ILE A 492 1.94 19.07 -6.41
N ASN A 493 2.61 19.31 -7.54
CA ASN A 493 2.51 18.47 -8.72
C ASN A 493 3.89 17.94 -9.07
N VAL A 494 4.00 16.63 -9.27
CA VAL A 494 5.24 15.96 -9.65
C VAL A 494 5.01 15.17 -10.92
N TRP A 495 5.74 15.53 -11.98
CA TRP A 495 5.83 14.74 -13.21
C TRP A 495 7.13 13.96 -13.18
N SER A 496 7.05 12.67 -13.45
CA SER A 496 8.18 11.77 -13.38
C SER A 496 8.30 10.91 -14.61
N ALA A 497 9.52 10.66 -15.05
CA ALA A 497 9.84 9.65 -16.03
C ALA A 497 11.04 8.83 -15.54
N TYR A 498 10.99 7.52 -15.72
CA TYR A 498 12.07 6.64 -15.31
C TYR A 498 12.29 5.54 -16.35
N ALA A 499 13.53 5.08 -16.42
CA ALA A 499 13.90 3.91 -17.21
C ALA A 499 15.04 3.17 -16.52
N GLN A 500 15.02 1.84 -16.59
CA GLN A 500 16.09 0.99 -16.11
C GLN A 500 16.19 -0.28 -16.93
N ASN A 501 17.41 -0.82 -17.06
CA ASN A 501 17.65 -2.14 -17.61
C ASN A 501 18.34 -3.02 -16.58
N GLU A 502 17.80 -4.20 -16.36
CA GLU A 502 18.32 -5.20 -15.44
C GLU A 502 18.76 -6.42 -16.22
N TRP A 503 20.06 -6.68 -16.27
CA TRP A 503 20.65 -7.91 -16.78
C TRP A 503 20.76 -8.92 -15.64
N LYS A 504 20.23 -10.12 -15.82
CA LYS A 504 20.23 -11.13 -14.76
C LYS A 504 20.36 -12.56 -15.29
N ASN A 505 21.06 -13.37 -14.50
CA ASN A 505 21.10 -14.82 -14.62
C ASN A 505 21.14 -15.43 -13.21
N ASP A 506 21.37 -16.74 -13.10
CA ASP A 506 21.36 -17.43 -11.80
C ASP A 506 22.50 -17.00 -10.85
N LYS A 507 23.53 -16.32 -11.34
CA LYS A 507 24.73 -15.93 -10.57
C LYS A 507 24.91 -14.43 -10.43
N TRP A 508 24.41 -13.62 -11.37
CA TRP A 508 24.67 -12.20 -11.47
C TRP A 508 23.40 -11.40 -11.73
N SER A 509 23.28 -10.31 -11.06
CA SER A 509 22.30 -9.25 -11.39
C SER A 509 23.03 -7.92 -11.50
N PHE A 510 22.81 -7.24 -12.61
CA PHE A 510 23.36 -5.93 -12.92
C PHE A 510 22.24 -5.01 -13.38
N LEU A 511 22.09 -3.86 -12.73
CA LEU A 511 21.06 -2.89 -13.04
C LEU A 511 21.66 -1.52 -13.26
N ILE A 512 21.20 -0.85 -14.32
CA ILE A 512 21.43 0.57 -14.58
C ILE A 512 20.11 1.24 -14.90
N GLY A 513 19.88 2.42 -14.33
CA GLY A 513 18.66 3.16 -14.57
C GLY A 513 18.76 4.59 -14.08
N GLY A 514 17.69 5.33 -14.31
CA GLY A 514 17.54 6.69 -13.84
C GLY A 514 16.10 7.16 -13.82
N ARG A 515 15.85 8.21 -13.06
CA ARG A 515 14.58 8.91 -12.94
C ARG A 515 14.79 10.41 -13.03
N VAL A 516 13.87 11.08 -13.68
CA VAL A 516 13.79 12.55 -13.71
C VAL A 516 12.43 12.95 -13.17
N ASP A 517 12.44 13.83 -12.17
CA ASP A 517 11.26 14.40 -11.55
C ASP A 517 11.23 15.91 -11.80
N LYS A 518 10.07 16.42 -12.20
CA LYS A 518 9.77 17.84 -12.30
C LYS A 518 8.69 18.19 -11.28
N ASN A 519 9.09 18.91 -10.24
CA ASN A 519 8.22 19.33 -9.15
C ASN A 519 7.74 20.75 -9.37
N SER A 520 6.46 21.00 -9.08
CA SER A 520 5.85 22.32 -9.00
C SER A 520 5.14 22.41 -7.65
N ILE A 521 5.52 23.39 -6.85
CA ILE A 521 4.94 23.64 -5.53
C ILE A 521 4.30 25.03 -5.58
N MET A 522 3.03 25.11 -5.23
CA MET A 522 2.27 26.34 -5.11
C MET A 522 1.75 26.46 -3.69
N ASP A 523 2.13 27.53 -2.99
CA ASP A 523 1.56 27.92 -1.71
C ASP A 523 0.52 29.00 -1.95
N LYS A 524 -0.73 28.74 -1.55
CA LYS A 524 -1.88 29.65 -1.70
C LYS A 524 -2.34 30.21 -0.36
N ALA A 525 -1.58 30.04 0.73
CA ALA A 525 -2.00 30.52 2.04
C ALA A 525 -2.21 32.04 2.03
N VAL A 526 -3.45 32.45 2.15
CA VAL A 526 -3.88 33.88 2.16
C VAL A 526 -3.30 34.61 3.39
N PHE A 527 -3.02 33.87 4.45
CA PHE A 527 -2.48 34.41 5.70
C PHE A 527 -1.12 35.10 5.54
N ARG A 528 -0.29 34.67 4.58
CA ARG A 528 1.05 35.22 4.38
C ARG A 528 1.12 36.36 3.36
N ASN A 529 0.01 36.70 2.71
CA ASN A 529 -0.07 37.68 1.61
C ASN A 529 0.94 37.44 0.46
N THR A 530 1.49 36.22 0.37
CA THR A 530 2.53 35.85 -0.59
C THR A 530 2.18 34.49 -1.19
N ALA A 531 1.43 34.51 -2.30
CA ALA A 531 1.40 33.33 -3.15
C ALA A 531 2.81 33.11 -3.73
N SER A 532 3.45 32.01 -3.40
CA SER A 532 4.75 31.65 -3.95
C SER A 532 4.62 30.37 -4.78
N SER A 533 5.24 30.34 -5.96
CA SER A 533 5.39 29.11 -6.71
C SER A 533 6.89 28.83 -6.93
N LYS A 534 7.28 27.58 -6.73
CA LYS A 534 8.64 27.10 -7.00
C LYS A 534 8.55 25.86 -7.89
N SER A 535 9.47 25.75 -8.84
CA SER A 535 9.67 24.51 -9.59
C SER A 535 11.11 24.04 -9.40
N ALA A 536 11.30 22.72 -9.33
CA ALA A 536 12.60 22.10 -9.25
C ALA A 536 12.63 20.85 -10.12
N GLU A 537 13.79 20.57 -10.70
CA GLU A 537 14.05 19.35 -11.47
C GLU A 537 15.09 18.51 -10.72
N HIS A 538 14.83 17.21 -10.60
CA HIS A 538 15.71 16.27 -9.93
C HIS A 538 16.03 15.11 -10.84
N ILE A 539 17.30 14.72 -10.88
CA ILE A 539 17.77 13.54 -11.61
C ILE A 539 18.33 12.54 -10.60
N ALA A 540 17.78 11.34 -10.55
CA ALA A 540 18.22 10.28 -9.68
C ALA A 540 18.77 9.09 -10.50
N PRO A 541 20.11 8.98 -10.68
CA PRO A 541 20.72 7.82 -11.30
C PRO A 541 20.67 6.61 -10.35
N ARG A 542 20.59 5.42 -10.92
CA ARG A 542 20.64 4.16 -10.20
C ARG A 542 21.63 3.21 -10.84
N PHE A 543 22.49 2.65 -10.01
CA PHE A 543 23.42 1.60 -10.38
C PHE A 543 23.42 0.52 -9.29
N SER A 544 23.32 -0.73 -9.69
CA SER A 544 23.41 -1.85 -8.75
C SER A 544 24.12 -3.03 -9.42
N PHE A 545 25.04 -3.63 -8.67
CA PHE A 545 25.71 -4.86 -9.06
C PHE A 545 25.62 -5.84 -7.90
N TYR A 546 25.17 -7.05 -8.18
CA TYR A 546 25.03 -8.10 -7.20
C TYR A 546 25.54 -9.43 -7.74
N SER A 547 26.40 -10.08 -6.95
CA SER A 547 26.90 -11.43 -7.20
C SER A 547 26.23 -12.40 -6.23
N ILE A 548 25.73 -13.50 -6.76
CA ILE A 548 25.11 -14.56 -5.99
C ILE A 548 26.20 -15.61 -5.76
N SER A 549 26.72 -15.65 -4.54
CA SER A 549 27.67 -16.70 -4.11
C SER A 549 26.94 -17.96 -3.70
#